data_1f703bf0c5c5d9dc85f829920f9c465b
#
_entry.id   1f703bf0c5c5d9dc85f829920f9c465b
#
_cell.length_a   1.000
_cell.length_b   1.000
_cell.length_c   1.000
_cell.angle_alpha   90.00
_cell.angle_beta   90.00
_cell.angle_gamma   90.00
#
_symmetry.space_group_name_H-M   'P 1'
#
loop_
_entity.id
_entity.type
_entity.pdbx_description
1 polymer ?
#
loop_
_entity_poly.entity_id
_entity_poly.type
_entity_poly.pdbx_seq_one_letter_code
_entity_poly.pdbx_strand_id
1 'polypeptide(L)'
;MKKNTLLIGLLLVSGTLAAQDWPAVQTEARPGSRWWWMGNTVDIPNLTYNIDEYAKAGLGTLEVTPIYGVQGMDDKELKFLSPEWTAMLKHTQAEANRNGMQIDMNTGTGWPFGGPEVSIEVTDAKQKPYAQLERL
;
A
#
# COMPACT_ATOMS: atom_id res chain seq x y z
N MET A 1 -27.38 24.68 -55.27
CA MET A 1 -27.95 23.85 -54.19
C MET A 1 -27.03 22.74 -53.64
N LYS A 2 -26.04 22.24 -54.37
CA LYS A 2 -25.17 21.10 -53.87
C LYS A 2 -24.11 21.51 -52.84
N LYS A 3 -23.64 22.77 -52.79
CA LYS A 3 -22.60 23.24 -51.86
C LYS A 3 -23.08 23.37 -50.40
N ASN A 4 -24.34 23.76 -50.22
CA ASN A 4 -24.91 23.97 -48.87
C ASN A 4 -25.23 22.67 -48.13
N THR A 5 -25.56 21.61 -48.90
CA THR A 5 -25.81 20.28 -48.31
C THR A 5 -24.53 19.66 -47.75
N LEU A 6 -23.37 19.90 -48.40
CA LEU A 6 -22.08 19.41 -47.93
C LEU A 6 -21.63 20.10 -46.63
N LEU A 7 -21.91 21.40 -46.50
CA LEU A 7 -21.56 22.17 -45.31
C LEU A 7 -22.40 21.76 -44.07
N ILE A 8 -23.69 21.47 -44.27
CA ILE A 8 -24.59 20.99 -43.21
C ILE A 8 -24.19 19.59 -42.75
N GLY A 9 -23.78 18.71 -43.69
CA GLY A 9 -23.26 17.39 -43.36
C GLY A 9 -21.98 17.44 -42.53
N LEU A 10 -21.07 18.37 -42.80
CA LEU A 10 -19.82 18.55 -42.05
C LEU A 10 -20.06 19.10 -40.64
N LEU A 11 -21.05 19.99 -40.48
CA LEU A 11 -21.47 20.53 -39.17
C LEU A 11 -22.14 19.48 -38.27
N LEU A 12 -22.88 18.53 -38.85
CA LEU A 12 -23.51 17.45 -38.11
C LEU A 12 -22.51 16.41 -37.59
N VAL A 13 -21.44 16.14 -38.36
CA VAL A 13 -20.37 15.22 -37.95
C VAL A 13 -19.50 15.82 -36.86
N SER A 14 -19.31 17.14 -36.85
CA SER A 14 -18.55 17.84 -35.76
C SER A 14 -19.26 17.79 -34.41
N GLY A 15 -20.59 17.72 -34.38
CA GLY A 15 -21.36 17.65 -33.14
C GLY A 15 -21.29 16.29 -32.41
N THR A 16 -20.81 15.24 -33.07
CA THR A 16 -20.70 13.90 -32.48
C THR A 16 -19.34 13.62 -31.84
N LEU A 17 -18.39 14.59 -31.94
CA LEU A 17 -17.09 14.53 -31.28
C LEU A 17 -17.12 15.24 -29.91
N ALA A 18 -18.29 15.30 -29.25
CA ALA A 18 -18.35 15.68 -27.85
C ALA A 18 -17.40 14.73 -27.10
N ALA A 19 -16.37 15.29 -26.48
CA ALA A 19 -15.43 14.52 -25.71
C ALA A 19 -16.21 13.68 -24.70
N GLN A 20 -16.03 12.39 -24.77
CA GLN A 20 -16.63 11.49 -23.81
C GLN A 20 -16.08 11.87 -22.43
N ASP A 21 -16.95 12.27 -21.52
CA ASP A 21 -16.53 12.60 -20.15
C ASP A 21 -15.80 11.38 -19.57
N TRP A 22 -14.54 11.58 -19.21
CA TRP A 22 -13.77 10.51 -18.58
C TRP A 22 -14.37 10.24 -17.20
N PRO A 23 -14.62 8.98 -16.83
CA PRO A 23 -15.15 8.67 -15.52
C PRO A 23 -14.23 9.18 -14.40
N ALA A 24 -14.82 9.63 -13.30
CA ALA A 24 -14.06 10.06 -12.14
C ALA A 24 -13.13 8.96 -11.64
N VAL A 25 -11.89 9.32 -11.33
CA VAL A 25 -10.89 8.37 -10.83
C VAL A 25 -11.33 7.86 -9.45
N GLN A 26 -11.62 6.57 -9.37
CA GLN A 26 -11.91 5.89 -8.10
C GLN A 26 -10.60 5.58 -7.36
N THR A 27 -10.68 5.36 -6.05
CA THR A 27 -9.50 5.05 -5.21
C THR A 27 -8.76 3.81 -5.73
N GLU A 28 -9.50 2.79 -6.15
CA GLU A 28 -8.98 1.53 -6.68
C GLU A 28 -8.24 1.68 -8.02
N ALA A 29 -8.49 2.77 -8.75
CA ALA A 29 -7.81 3.08 -10.00
C ALA A 29 -6.54 3.94 -9.80
N ARG A 30 -6.27 4.36 -8.57
CA ARG A 30 -5.04 5.11 -8.24
C ARG A 30 -3.87 4.14 -8.05
N PRO A 31 -2.63 4.60 -8.30
CA PRO A 31 -1.46 3.77 -8.05
C PRO A 31 -1.34 3.40 -6.56
N GLY A 32 -0.85 2.19 -6.29
CA GLY A 32 -0.46 1.75 -4.97
C GLY A 32 1.05 1.64 -4.82
N SER A 33 1.55 1.63 -3.60
CA SER A 33 2.96 1.43 -3.30
C SER A 33 3.14 0.52 -2.11
N ARG A 34 4.25 -0.25 -2.12
CA ARG A 34 4.71 -0.96 -0.92
C ARG A 34 5.31 0.04 0.05
N TRP A 35 4.96 -0.10 1.33
CA TRP A 35 5.44 0.75 2.41
C TRP A 35 6.16 -0.06 3.47
N TRP A 36 7.49 -0.02 3.41
CA TRP A 36 8.36 -0.73 4.32
C TRP A 36 8.38 -0.06 5.70
N TRP A 37 7.93 -0.77 6.71
CA TRP A 37 8.09 -0.37 8.11
C TRP A 37 9.43 -0.91 8.62
N MET A 38 10.49 -0.16 8.35
CA MET A 38 11.86 -0.55 8.66
C MET A 38 12.07 -0.70 10.17
N GLY A 39 12.42 -1.92 10.63
CA GLY A 39 12.54 -2.26 12.04
C GLY A 39 11.22 -2.10 12.82
N ASN A 40 10.07 -2.05 12.15
CA ASN A 40 8.80 -1.70 12.79
C ASN A 40 8.90 -0.44 13.67
N THR A 41 9.89 0.43 13.43
CA THR A 41 10.12 1.67 14.19
C THR A 41 9.25 2.78 13.64
N VAL A 42 7.97 2.72 13.97
CA VAL A 42 6.97 3.68 13.52
C VAL A 42 6.33 4.39 14.71
N ASP A 43 5.92 5.62 14.49
CA ASP A 43 5.23 6.45 15.47
C ASP A 43 4.08 7.22 14.82
N ILE A 44 3.13 7.64 15.64
CA ILE A 44 1.91 8.33 15.20
C ILE A 44 2.21 9.57 14.35
N PRO A 45 3.08 10.51 14.75
CA PRO A 45 3.35 11.70 13.95
C PRO A 45 3.90 11.39 12.56
N ASN A 46 4.87 10.47 12.47
CA ASN A 46 5.48 10.10 11.20
C ASN A 46 4.53 9.28 10.31
N LEU A 47 3.70 8.42 10.89
CA LEU A 47 2.67 7.70 10.14
C LEU A 47 1.67 8.66 9.50
N THR A 48 1.13 9.62 10.27
CA THR A 48 0.22 10.66 9.76
C THR A 48 0.89 11.46 8.65
N TYR A 49 2.10 11.96 8.88
CA TYR A 49 2.83 12.76 7.90
C TYR A 49 3.04 12.00 6.58
N ASN A 50 3.51 10.76 6.64
CA ASN A 50 3.77 9.98 5.43
C ASN A 50 2.48 9.70 4.64
N ILE A 51 1.38 9.35 5.33
CA ILE A 51 0.10 9.10 4.66
C ILE A 51 -0.40 10.36 3.96
N ASP A 52 -0.30 11.52 4.60
CA ASP A 52 -0.67 12.79 4.00
C ASP A 52 0.16 13.09 2.73
N GLU A 53 1.47 12.83 2.76
CA GLU A 53 2.33 13.05 1.60
C GLU A 53 2.04 12.04 0.47
N TYR A 54 1.78 10.78 0.79
CA TYR A 54 1.39 9.78 -0.21
C TYR A 54 0.04 10.13 -0.86
N ALA A 55 -0.92 10.57 -0.06
CA ALA A 55 -2.22 11.02 -0.57
C ALA A 55 -2.08 12.23 -1.50
N LYS A 56 -1.27 13.23 -1.13
CA LYS A 56 -0.95 14.40 -1.98
C LYS A 56 -0.25 13.99 -3.27
N ALA A 57 0.56 12.96 -3.24
CA ALA A 57 1.21 12.38 -4.42
C ALA A 57 0.24 11.60 -5.33
N GLY A 58 -1.02 11.40 -4.91
CA GLY A 58 -2.06 10.75 -5.70
C GLY A 58 -2.15 9.24 -5.51
N LEU A 59 -1.48 8.65 -4.51
CA LEU A 59 -1.60 7.23 -4.22
C LEU A 59 -3.00 6.91 -3.66
N GLY A 60 -3.52 5.74 -4.03
CA GLY A 60 -4.78 5.21 -3.54
C GLY A 60 -4.61 4.10 -2.50
N THR A 61 -3.48 3.41 -2.52
CA THR A 61 -3.25 2.24 -1.65
C THR A 61 -1.80 2.18 -1.17
N LEU A 62 -1.60 1.74 0.07
CA LEU A 62 -0.28 1.42 0.63
C LEU A 62 -0.30 -0.01 1.17
N GLU A 63 0.67 -0.84 0.74
CA GLU A 63 0.90 -2.17 1.30
C GLU A 63 1.90 -2.07 2.45
N VAL A 64 1.42 -2.14 3.69
CA VAL A 64 2.29 -2.18 4.87
C VAL A 64 3.08 -3.48 4.89
N THR A 65 4.40 -3.36 4.88
CA THR A 65 5.33 -4.49 4.93
C THR A 65 6.26 -4.35 6.13
N PRO A 66 5.99 -5.05 7.23
CA PRO A 66 6.86 -5.05 8.40
C PRO A 66 8.25 -5.61 8.06
N ILE A 67 9.31 -4.92 8.50
CA ILE A 67 10.70 -5.35 8.37
C ILE A 67 11.28 -5.43 9.77
N TYR A 68 11.78 -6.60 10.16
CA TYR A 68 12.44 -6.81 11.42
C TYR A 68 13.97 -6.87 11.28
N GLY A 69 14.69 -6.80 12.40
CA GLY A 69 16.15 -6.98 12.44
C GLY A 69 16.94 -5.86 11.76
N VAL A 70 16.45 -4.63 11.80
CA VAL A 70 17.16 -3.48 11.26
C VAL A 70 18.24 -3.02 12.23
N GLN A 71 19.48 -3.10 11.79
CA GLN A 71 20.64 -2.74 12.62
C GLN A 71 20.52 -1.32 13.19
N GLY A 72 20.72 -1.20 14.50
CA GLY A 72 20.68 0.07 15.21
C GLY A 72 19.26 0.57 15.55
N MET A 73 18.23 -0.28 15.39
CA MET A 73 16.85 0.04 15.73
C MET A 73 16.25 -0.85 16.82
N ASP A 74 17.07 -1.76 17.39
CA ASP A 74 16.61 -2.80 18.34
C ASP A 74 15.85 -2.23 19.54
N ASP A 75 16.22 -1.05 20.02
CA ASP A 75 15.59 -0.37 21.15
C ASP A 75 14.27 0.33 20.83
N LYS A 76 13.97 0.47 19.54
CA LYS A 76 12.77 1.17 19.02
C LYS A 76 11.83 0.25 18.25
N GLU A 77 12.28 -0.96 17.94
CA GLU A 77 11.50 -1.92 17.20
C GLU A 77 10.24 -2.32 17.96
N LEU A 78 9.08 -2.11 17.33
CA LEU A 78 7.82 -2.60 17.85
C LEU A 78 7.68 -4.08 17.52
N LYS A 79 7.43 -4.89 18.56
CA LYS A 79 7.20 -6.31 18.38
C LYS A 79 5.98 -6.56 17.49
N PHE A 80 6.16 -7.32 16.42
CA PHE A 80 5.09 -7.66 15.48
C PHE A 80 3.87 -8.24 16.22
N LEU A 81 2.67 -7.74 15.88
CA LEU A 81 1.40 -8.09 16.51
C LEU A 81 1.28 -7.75 18.00
N SER A 82 2.22 -7.04 18.59
CA SER A 82 2.03 -6.50 19.95
C SER A 82 0.86 -5.50 20.00
N PRO A 83 0.33 -5.18 21.17
CA PRO A 83 -0.67 -4.12 21.32
C PRO A 83 -0.22 -2.78 20.74
N GLU A 84 1.04 -2.42 20.94
CA GLU A 84 1.66 -1.19 20.44
C GLU A 84 1.73 -1.19 18.91
N TRP A 85 2.23 -2.26 18.30
CA TRP A 85 2.27 -2.43 16.85
C TRP A 85 0.85 -2.38 16.25
N THR A 86 -0.09 -3.06 16.90
CA THR A 86 -1.50 -3.08 16.48
C THR A 86 -2.14 -1.69 16.57
N ALA A 87 -1.76 -0.89 17.59
CA ALA A 87 -2.21 0.50 17.71
C ALA A 87 -1.69 1.36 16.54
N MET A 88 -0.43 1.18 16.12
CA MET A 88 0.12 1.86 14.95
C MET A 88 -0.61 1.49 13.66
N LEU A 89 -0.92 0.20 13.47
CA LEU A 89 -1.68 -0.25 12.30
C LEU A 89 -3.10 0.33 12.29
N LYS A 90 -3.79 0.35 13.42
CA LYS A 90 -5.12 0.98 13.54
C LYS A 90 -5.07 2.47 13.24
N HIS A 91 -4.05 3.18 13.73
CA HIS A 91 -3.85 4.59 13.42
C HIS A 91 -3.62 4.79 11.92
N THR A 92 -2.75 3.99 11.31
CA THR A 92 -2.47 3.99 9.87
C THR A 92 -3.75 3.81 9.05
N GLN A 93 -4.58 2.84 9.41
CA GLN A 93 -5.87 2.62 8.74
C GLN A 93 -6.82 3.82 8.87
N ALA A 94 -6.89 4.42 10.06
CA ALA A 94 -7.73 5.60 10.29
C ALA A 94 -7.27 6.80 9.45
N GLU A 95 -5.96 7.05 9.40
CA GLU A 95 -5.39 8.14 8.61
C GLU A 95 -5.53 7.91 7.10
N ALA A 96 -5.35 6.67 6.64
CA ALA A 96 -5.59 6.32 5.24
C ALA A 96 -7.05 6.58 4.85
N ASN A 97 -8.00 6.13 5.68
CA ASN A 97 -9.43 6.37 5.44
C ASN A 97 -9.74 7.88 5.39
N ARG A 98 -9.14 8.68 6.28
CA ARG A 98 -9.29 10.14 6.28
C ARG A 98 -8.83 10.77 4.96
N ASN A 99 -7.82 10.18 4.33
CA ASN A 99 -7.25 10.64 3.06
C ASN A 99 -7.87 9.95 1.82
N GLY A 100 -8.91 9.13 1.98
CA GLY A 100 -9.53 8.38 0.88
C GLY A 100 -8.57 7.36 0.26
N MET A 101 -7.69 6.78 1.07
CA MET A 101 -6.75 5.74 0.70
C MET A 101 -7.12 4.40 1.34
N GLN A 102 -6.58 3.32 0.81
CA GLN A 102 -6.69 1.96 1.34
C GLN A 102 -5.36 1.49 1.92
N ILE A 103 -5.42 0.59 2.89
CA ILE A 103 -4.26 -0.09 3.45
C ILE A 103 -4.38 -1.58 3.18
N ASP A 104 -3.37 -2.12 2.56
CA ASP A 104 -3.14 -3.55 2.43
C ASP A 104 -1.99 -3.97 3.34
N MET A 105 -1.87 -5.26 3.59
CA MET A 105 -0.72 -5.85 4.27
C MET A 105 -0.16 -7.00 3.43
N ASN A 106 1.16 -7.17 3.45
CA ASN A 106 1.74 -8.39 2.94
C ASN A 106 1.27 -9.60 3.77
N THR A 107 1.14 -10.74 3.13
CA THR A 107 0.83 -12.00 3.82
C THR A 107 2.05 -12.51 4.57
N GLY A 108 1.87 -12.94 5.83
CA GLY A 108 2.93 -13.50 6.66
C GLY A 108 3.40 -12.58 7.77
N THR A 109 4.53 -12.91 8.37
CA THR A 109 5.02 -12.30 9.62
C THR A 109 5.91 -11.08 9.41
N GLY A 110 6.02 -10.61 8.19
CA GLY A 110 6.94 -9.53 7.80
C GLY A 110 7.95 -10.00 6.76
N TRP A 111 8.99 -9.22 6.53
CA TRP A 111 10.00 -9.53 5.53
C TRP A 111 11.42 -9.56 6.13
N PRO A 112 12.22 -10.61 5.87
CA PRO A 112 11.83 -11.90 5.28
C PRO A 112 10.81 -12.67 6.13
N PHE A 113 10.06 -13.58 5.51
CA PHE A 113 9.06 -14.39 6.23
C PHE A 113 9.72 -15.22 7.32
N GLY A 114 9.04 -15.37 8.46
CA GLY A 114 9.52 -16.06 9.63
C GLY A 114 9.77 -15.07 10.76
N GLY A 115 10.95 -14.52 10.84
CA GLY A 115 11.33 -13.53 11.85
C GLY A 115 11.51 -14.11 13.26
N PRO A 116 12.05 -13.30 14.18
CA PRO A 116 12.35 -13.72 15.54
C PRO A 116 11.11 -14.07 16.38
N GLU A 117 9.95 -13.58 15.95
CA GLU A 117 8.67 -13.76 16.65
C GLU A 117 7.97 -15.08 16.31
N VAL A 118 8.46 -15.80 15.32
CA VAL A 118 7.88 -17.08 14.87
C VAL A 118 8.61 -18.24 15.53
N SER A 119 7.94 -18.93 16.45
CA SER A 119 8.50 -20.12 17.08
C SER A 119 8.63 -21.27 16.08
N ILE A 120 9.63 -22.14 16.31
CA ILE A 120 9.86 -23.36 15.51
C ILE A 120 8.63 -24.29 15.52
N GLU A 121 7.81 -24.19 16.56
CA GLU A 121 6.60 -25.02 16.75
C GLU A 121 5.46 -24.64 15.79
N VAL A 122 5.48 -23.42 15.26
CA VAL A 122 4.50 -22.94 14.28
C VAL A 122 4.89 -23.31 12.85
N THR A 123 6.14 -23.71 12.61
CA THR A 123 6.58 -24.19 11.31
C THR A 123 6.06 -25.62 11.09
N ASP A 124 5.48 -25.89 9.92
CA ASP A 124 5.08 -27.25 9.54
C ASP A 124 6.25 -28.22 9.81
N ALA A 125 5.99 -29.27 10.58
CA ALA A 125 6.99 -30.26 10.98
C ALA A 125 7.75 -30.92 9.81
N LYS A 126 7.32 -30.67 8.58
CA LYS A 126 7.96 -31.12 7.34
C LYS A 126 8.91 -30.09 6.73
N GLN A 127 8.90 -28.85 7.17
CA GLN A 127 9.87 -27.84 6.73
C GLN A 127 11.05 -27.85 7.71
N LYS A 128 12.24 -28.15 7.22
CA LYS A 128 13.47 -27.99 8.00
C LYS A 128 13.57 -26.54 8.47
N PRO A 129 13.88 -26.28 9.75
CA PRO A 129 14.06 -24.94 10.26
C PRO A 129 15.04 -24.16 9.37
N TYR A 130 14.73 -22.91 9.08
CA TYR A 130 15.59 -22.01 8.27
C TYR A 130 17.05 -22.01 8.75
N ALA A 131 17.26 -22.12 10.06
CA ALA A 131 18.58 -22.21 10.69
C ALA A 131 19.42 -23.45 10.26
N GLN A 132 18.82 -24.45 9.60
CA GLN A 132 19.57 -25.60 9.05
C GLN A 132 19.96 -25.40 7.59
N LEU A 133 19.36 -24.43 6.89
CA LEU A 133 19.71 -24.11 5.50
C LEU A 133 20.97 -23.25 5.39
N GLU A 134 21.32 -22.51 6.44
CA GLU A 134 22.54 -21.68 6.47
C GLU A 134 23.83 -22.48 6.74
N ARG A 135 23.74 -23.80 6.98
CA ARG A 135 24.90 -24.67 7.24
C ARG A 135 25.19 -25.66 6.11
N LEU A 136 24.57 -25.48 4.96
CA LEU A 136 24.87 -26.23 3.74
C LEU A 136 25.67 -25.37 2.77
#